data_cd031abc4b00de12d4de1ea87e401bb2
#
_entry.id   cd031abc4b00de12d4de1ea87e401bb2
#
_cell.length_a   1.000
_cell.length_b   1.000
_cell.length_c   1.000
_cell.angle_alpha   90.00
_cell.angle_beta   90.00
_cell.angle_gamma   90.00
#
_symmetry.space_group_name_H-M   'P 1'
#
loop_
_entity.id
_entity.type
_entity.pdbx_description
1 polymer ?
#
loop_
_entity_poly.entity_id
_entity_poly.type
_entity_poly.pdbx_seq_one_letter_code
_entity_poly.pdbx_strand_id
1 'polypeptide(L)'
;MKIAIVDSGIHPGHPHVGEIAGAVEITLAGEGQDTIDRLGHGTAIAGAIREKVPDAALYAVKVFDRKLATNVGVILHALAWCREHRMDLVNLSLGTENPAHRERLLRAIGDDLLVVGAANLLPGSLPGVIGVASDPACPRDAFHYRAGVFYASPYPRPIPGVPVARNLQGSSFAVANMTGLVARVLQVTPRSEIREALIAHAIKT
;
A
#
# COMPACT_ATOMS: atom_id res chain seq x y z
N MET A 1 4.70 -1.10 14.79
CA MET A 1 3.62 -1.30 13.80
C MET A 1 4.19 -2.05 12.60
N LYS A 2 3.57 -3.15 12.20
CA LYS A 2 3.95 -3.97 11.03
C LYS A 2 3.17 -3.53 9.79
N ILE A 3 3.86 -3.16 8.73
CA ILE A 3 3.24 -2.74 7.46
C ILE A 3 3.69 -3.68 6.35
N ALA A 4 2.76 -4.42 5.74
CA ALA A 4 3.03 -5.20 4.55
C ALA A 4 2.90 -4.34 3.29
N ILE A 5 3.86 -4.47 2.39
CA ILE A 5 3.87 -3.84 1.07
C ILE A 5 3.77 -4.96 0.03
N VAL A 6 2.57 -5.13 -0.51
CA VAL A 6 2.29 -6.17 -1.52
C VAL A 6 2.58 -5.59 -2.89
N ASP A 7 3.78 -5.90 -3.43
CA ASP A 7 4.31 -5.28 -4.64
C ASP A 7 5.43 -6.12 -5.30
N SER A 8 6.42 -5.51 -5.93
CA SER A 8 7.53 -6.15 -6.64
C SER A 8 8.72 -6.57 -5.77
N GLY A 9 8.59 -6.46 -4.46
CA GLY A 9 9.69 -6.60 -3.51
C GLY A 9 10.17 -5.25 -2.99
N ILE A 10 11.19 -5.26 -2.15
CA ILE A 10 11.85 -4.06 -1.63
C ILE A 10 13.35 -4.28 -1.65
N HIS A 11 14.10 -3.32 -2.14
CA HIS A 11 15.57 -3.33 -2.07
C HIS A 11 16.00 -2.90 -0.64
N PRO A 12 16.49 -3.81 0.19
CA PRO A 12 16.93 -3.47 1.54
C PRO A 12 18.18 -2.58 1.48
N GLY A 13 18.29 -1.66 2.44
CA GLY A 13 19.41 -0.72 2.48
C GLY A 13 19.32 0.44 1.48
N HIS A 14 18.25 0.53 0.67
CA HIS A 14 18.04 1.69 -0.20
C HIS A 14 17.93 2.97 0.65
N PRO A 15 18.59 4.10 0.26
CA PRO A 15 18.64 5.33 1.09
C PRO A 15 17.28 5.89 1.51
N HIS A 16 16.23 5.64 0.73
CA HIS A 16 14.86 6.07 1.05
C HIS A 16 14.12 5.10 1.99
N VAL A 17 14.62 3.87 2.15
CA VAL A 17 13.92 2.79 2.87
C VAL A 17 14.66 2.41 4.15
N GLY A 18 15.98 2.25 4.08
CA GLY A 18 16.77 1.65 5.14
C GLY A 18 16.50 0.14 5.26
N GLU A 19 16.55 -0.37 6.48
CA GLU A 19 16.27 -1.78 6.75
C GLU A 19 14.79 -2.10 6.73
N ILE A 20 14.46 -3.35 6.38
CA ILE A 20 13.12 -3.92 6.42
C ILE A 20 13.07 -5.07 7.43
N ALA A 21 11.91 -5.30 8.02
CA ALA A 21 11.73 -6.31 9.07
C ALA A 21 11.58 -7.73 8.52
N GLY A 22 11.25 -7.88 7.23
CA GLY A 22 11.14 -9.19 6.59
C GLY A 22 10.73 -9.06 5.12
N ALA A 23 10.89 -10.17 4.41
CA ALA A 23 10.51 -10.28 3.00
C ALA A 23 10.07 -11.70 2.67
N VAL A 24 9.11 -11.84 1.77
CA VAL A 24 8.60 -13.10 1.24
C VAL A 24 8.20 -12.90 -0.23
N GLU A 25 8.42 -13.91 -1.04
CA GLU A 25 7.80 -14.03 -2.36
C GLU A 25 6.52 -14.86 -2.24
N ILE A 26 5.44 -14.40 -2.85
CA ILE A 26 4.17 -15.13 -2.90
C ILE A 26 3.85 -15.51 -4.34
N THR A 27 3.64 -16.79 -4.54
CA THR A 27 3.31 -17.38 -5.85
C THR A 27 2.04 -18.22 -5.76
N LEU A 28 1.58 -18.76 -6.87
CA LEU A 28 0.49 -19.76 -6.86
C LEU A 28 0.87 -21.07 -6.18
N ALA A 29 2.17 -21.39 -6.15
CA ALA A 29 2.68 -22.60 -5.49
C ALA A 29 2.90 -22.39 -3.97
N GLY A 30 2.74 -21.15 -3.47
CA GLY A 30 2.98 -20.78 -2.08
C GLY A 30 4.12 -19.79 -1.93
N GLU A 31 4.79 -19.82 -0.77
CA GLU A 31 5.91 -18.94 -0.44
C GLU A 31 7.17 -19.33 -1.20
N GLY A 32 7.89 -18.33 -1.69
CA GLY A 32 9.19 -18.44 -2.35
C GLY A 32 10.26 -17.58 -1.67
N GLN A 33 11.47 -17.68 -2.19
CA GLN A 33 12.67 -17.04 -1.62
C GLN A 33 13.17 -15.84 -2.43
N ASP A 34 12.64 -15.61 -3.63
CA ASP A 34 13.08 -14.50 -4.49
C ASP A 34 12.37 -13.20 -4.13
N THR A 35 12.94 -12.44 -3.22
CA THR A 35 12.39 -11.16 -2.74
C THR A 35 13.01 -9.93 -3.41
N ILE A 36 13.86 -10.13 -4.43
CA ILE A 36 14.56 -9.04 -5.11
C ILE A 36 13.56 -8.16 -5.89
N ASP A 37 13.60 -6.87 -5.63
CA ASP A 37 12.85 -5.88 -6.42
C ASP A 37 13.59 -5.57 -7.73
N ARG A 38 13.11 -6.13 -8.85
CA ARG A 38 13.67 -5.90 -10.19
C ARG A 38 13.02 -4.73 -10.93
N LEU A 39 11.94 -4.18 -10.38
CA LEU A 39 11.18 -3.09 -11.00
C LEU A 39 11.45 -1.73 -10.32
N GLY A 40 11.93 -1.74 -9.08
CA GLY A 40 12.10 -0.55 -8.26
C GLY A 40 10.78 0.05 -7.75
N HIS A 41 9.63 -0.53 -8.16
CA HIS A 41 8.31 0.01 -7.83
C HIS A 41 7.99 -0.18 -6.35
N GLY A 42 8.12 -1.39 -5.81
CA GLY A 42 7.89 -1.67 -4.40
C GLY A 42 8.88 -0.93 -3.48
N THR A 43 10.13 -0.75 -3.92
CA THR A 43 11.13 0.06 -3.21
C THR A 43 10.71 1.53 -3.13
N ALA A 44 10.19 2.10 -4.23
CA ALA A 44 9.70 3.48 -4.24
C ALA A 44 8.42 3.65 -3.37
N ILE A 45 7.52 2.66 -3.36
CA ILE A 45 6.37 2.57 -2.44
C ILE A 45 6.86 2.57 -0.98
N ALA A 46 7.81 1.70 -0.65
CA ALA A 46 8.39 1.62 0.69
C ALA A 46 9.02 2.93 1.14
N GLY A 47 9.73 3.62 0.23
CA GLY A 47 10.30 4.94 0.48
C GLY A 47 9.26 6.01 0.81
N ALA A 48 8.12 6.01 0.12
CA ALA A 48 7.02 6.94 0.39
C ALA A 48 6.34 6.68 1.75
N ILE A 49 6.23 5.42 2.17
CA ILE A 49 5.70 5.03 3.48
C ILE A 49 6.71 5.36 4.58
N ARG A 50 7.98 4.96 4.41
CA ARG A 50 9.06 5.17 5.38
C ARG A 50 9.25 6.65 5.76
N GLU A 51 9.11 7.55 4.77
CA GLU A 51 9.19 8.99 5.00
C GLU A 51 8.18 9.49 6.04
N LYS A 52 7.03 8.84 6.15
CA LYS A 52 5.93 9.24 7.05
C LYS A 52 5.96 8.53 8.40
N VAL A 53 6.46 7.31 8.42
CA VAL A 53 6.55 6.47 9.62
C VAL A 53 7.93 5.79 9.67
N PRO A 54 8.98 6.53 10.09
CA PRO A 54 10.35 6.04 10.07
C PRO A 54 10.57 4.74 10.85
N ASP A 55 9.85 4.55 11.94
CA ASP A 55 10.02 3.43 12.88
C ASP A 55 9.11 2.22 12.57
N ALA A 56 8.34 2.27 11.48
CA ALA A 56 7.49 1.15 11.11
C ALA A 56 8.30 -0.08 10.67
N ALA A 57 7.88 -1.26 11.11
CA ALA A 57 8.42 -2.53 10.64
C ALA A 57 7.83 -2.85 9.25
N LEU A 58 8.59 -2.55 8.18
CA LEU A 58 8.17 -2.80 6.81
C LEU A 58 8.46 -4.25 6.40
N TYR A 59 7.48 -4.88 5.76
CA TYR A 59 7.58 -6.23 5.20
C TYR A 59 7.34 -6.19 3.70
N ALA A 60 8.27 -6.74 2.92
CA ALA A 60 8.10 -6.93 1.48
C ALA A 60 7.32 -8.21 1.21
N VAL A 61 6.16 -8.10 0.59
CA VAL A 61 5.37 -9.23 0.11
C VAL A 61 5.37 -9.18 -1.42
N LYS A 62 6.35 -9.85 -2.02
CA LYS A 62 6.57 -9.79 -3.46
C LYS A 62 5.57 -10.65 -4.21
N VAL A 63 4.84 -10.02 -5.11
CA VAL A 63 3.83 -10.65 -5.98
C VAL A 63 4.06 -10.34 -7.48
N PHE A 64 5.00 -9.45 -7.78
CA PHE A 64 5.45 -9.11 -9.14
C PHE A 64 6.92 -9.46 -9.32
N ASP A 65 7.29 -9.98 -10.50
CA ASP A 65 8.70 -10.23 -10.83
C ASP A 65 9.24 -9.20 -11.83
N ARG A 66 8.99 -9.38 -13.13
CA ARG A 66 9.54 -8.55 -14.21
C ARG A 66 8.53 -7.60 -14.84
N LYS A 67 7.29 -7.63 -14.39
CA LYS A 67 6.20 -6.74 -14.81
C LYS A 67 5.21 -6.55 -13.66
N LEU A 68 4.53 -5.41 -13.65
CA LEU A 68 3.48 -5.10 -12.69
C LEU A 68 2.18 -5.83 -13.04
N ALA A 69 2.24 -7.16 -13.06
CA ALA A 69 1.11 -8.03 -13.34
C ALA A 69 1.22 -9.32 -12.54
N THR A 70 0.10 -9.73 -11.98
CA THR A 70 -0.07 -10.99 -11.23
C THR A 70 -1.50 -11.49 -11.42
N ASN A 71 -1.86 -12.61 -10.80
CA ASN A 71 -3.25 -13.07 -10.82
C ASN A 71 -3.89 -12.99 -9.42
N VAL A 72 -5.21 -13.08 -9.40
CA VAL A 72 -5.98 -12.97 -8.15
C VAL A 72 -5.62 -14.04 -7.12
N GLY A 73 -5.23 -15.24 -7.55
CA GLY A 73 -4.81 -16.32 -6.64
C GLY A 73 -3.59 -15.92 -5.82
N VAL A 74 -2.60 -15.28 -6.44
CA VAL A 74 -1.42 -14.75 -5.76
C VAL A 74 -1.80 -13.64 -4.77
N ILE A 75 -2.72 -12.74 -5.16
CA ILE A 75 -3.23 -11.69 -4.26
C ILE A 75 -3.90 -12.32 -3.03
N LEU A 76 -4.71 -13.35 -3.22
CA LEU A 76 -5.39 -14.06 -2.11
C LEU A 76 -4.39 -14.72 -1.16
N HIS A 77 -3.33 -15.36 -1.68
CA HIS A 77 -2.25 -15.92 -0.88
C HIS A 77 -1.49 -14.83 -0.12
N ALA A 78 -1.21 -13.69 -0.76
CA ALA A 78 -0.56 -12.57 -0.09
C ALA A 78 -1.39 -11.99 1.06
N LEU A 79 -2.72 -11.86 0.88
CA LEU A 79 -3.62 -11.41 1.94
C LEU A 79 -3.71 -12.44 3.08
N ALA A 80 -3.73 -13.75 2.78
CA ALA A 80 -3.68 -14.81 3.79
C ALA A 80 -2.37 -14.73 4.60
N TRP A 81 -1.24 -14.59 3.92
CA TRP A 81 0.06 -14.39 4.56
C TRP A 81 0.06 -13.17 5.49
N CYS A 82 -0.47 -12.04 5.05
CA CYS A 82 -0.57 -10.83 5.88
C CYS A 82 -1.38 -11.06 7.16
N ARG A 83 -2.46 -11.85 7.07
CA ARG A 83 -3.29 -12.21 8.23
C ARG A 83 -2.53 -13.13 9.19
N GLU A 84 -1.92 -14.21 8.69
CA GLU A 84 -1.16 -15.18 9.48
C GLU A 84 -0.01 -14.53 10.24
N HIS A 85 0.65 -13.55 9.62
CA HIS A 85 1.76 -12.80 10.21
C HIS A 85 1.31 -11.57 11.01
N ARG A 86 -0.02 -11.37 11.16
CA ARG A 86 -0.62 -10.29 11.94
C ARG A 86 -0.08 -8.92 11.55
N MET A 87 -0.18 -8.59 10.26
CA MET A 87 0.15 -7.26 9.77
C MET A 87 -0.88 -6.24 10.26
N ASP A 88 -0.41 -5.13 10.80
CA ASP A 88 -1.28 -4.05 11.30
C ASP A 88 -1.92 -3.28 10.15
N LEU A 89 -1.20 -3.14 9.03
CA LEU A 89 -1.61 -2.38 7.85
C LEU A 89 -1.05 -3.02 6.58
N VAL A 90 -1.84 -3.04 5.52
CA VAL A 90 -1.45 -3.57 4.21
C VAL A 90 -1.55 -2.49 3.15
N ASN A 91 -0.41 -2.17 2.50
CA ASN A 91 -0.39 -1.39 1.27
C ASN A 91 -0.60 -2.33 0.09
N LEU A 92 -1.69 -2.13 -0.65
CA LEU A 92 -2.03 -2.91 -1.83
C LEU A 92 -2.17 -2.00 -3.04
N SER A 93 -1.02 -1.65 -3.65
CA SER A 93 -0.94 -0.75 -4.82
C SER A 93 -1.27 -1.47 -6.13
N LEU A 94 -2.12 -2.46 -6.08
CA LEU A 94 -2.55 -3.29 -7.21
C LEU A 94 -4.01 -3.70 -7.05
N GLY A 95 -4.60 -4.21 -8.12
CA GLY A 95 -6.00 -4.65 -8.08
C GLY A 95 -6.50 -5.19 -9.41
N THR A 96 -7.81 -5.44 -9.47
CA THR A 96 -8.48 -5.96 -10.66
C THR A 96 -9.81 -5.24 -10.90
N GLU A 97 -10.16 -5.05 -12.16
CA GLU A 97 -11.48 -4.55 -12.56
C GLU A 97 -12.53 -5.68 -12.66
N ASN A 98 -12.10 -6.94 -12.60
CA ASN A 98 -13.00 -8.07 -12.77
C ASN A 98 -13.91 -8.28 -11.53
N PRO A 99 -15.23 -8.00 -11.65
CA PRO A 99 -16.16 -8.08 -10.52
C PRO A 99 -16.34 -9.50 -9.98
N ALA A 100 -16.02 -10.55 -10.76
CA ALA A 100 -16.11 -11.94 -10.32
C ALA A 100 -15.16 -12.26 -9.13
N HIS A 101 -14.18 -11.42 -8.88
CA HIS A 101 -13.25 -11.60 -7.77
C HIS A 101 -13.69 -10.95 -6.46
N ARG A 102 -14.79 -10.17 -6.48
CA ARG A 102 -15.28 -9.38 -5.35
C ARG A 102 -15.42 -10.21 -4.06
N GLU A 103 -16.21 -11.27 -4.13
CA GLU A 103 -16.52 -12.10 -2.95
C GLU A 103 -15.29 -12.80 -2.37
N ARG A 104 -14.37 -13.24 -3.23
CA ARG A 104 -13.13 -13.89 -2.80
C ARG A 104 -12.20 -12.91 -2.09
N LEU A 105 -12.05 -11.70 -2.63
CA LEU A 105 -11.22 -10.65 -2.04
C LEU A 105 -11.84 -10.13 -0.73
N LEU A 106 -13.16 -9.95 -0.68
CA LEU A 106 -13.87 -9.54 0.54
C LEU A 106 -13.63 -10.53 1.68
N ARG A 107 -13.79 -11.85 1.40
CA ARG A 107 -13.51 -12.90 2.38
C ARG A 107 -12.04 -12.98 2.80
N ALA A 108 -11.12 -12.74 1.86
CA ALA A 108 -9.69 -12.79 2.16
C ALA A 108 -9.25 -11.63 3.08
N ILE A 109 -9.84 -10.46 2.94
CA ILE A 109 -9.58 -9.30 3.80
C ILE A 109 -10.24 -9.51 5.16
N GLY A 110 -11.53 -9.93 5.18
CA GLY A 110 -12.30 -10.07 6.42
C GLY A 110 -12.29 -8.79 7.26
N ASP A 111 -12.50 -8.96 8.56
CA ASP A 111 -12.41 -7.86 9.54
C ASP A 111 -11.00 -7.71 10.12
N ASP A 112 -10.10 -8.65 9.80
CA ASP A 112 -8.78 -8.76 10.42
C ASP A 112 -7.70 -7.90 9.75
N LEU A 113 -7.86 -7.55 8.47
CA LEU A 113 -6.87 -6.76 7.76
C LEU A 113 -7.35 -5.32 7.55
N LEU A 114 -6.50 -4.36 7.88
CA LEU A 114 -6.66 -3.00 7.44
C LEU A 114 -5.88 -2.81 6.14
N VAL A 115 -6.59 -2.58 5.05
CA VAL A 115 -6.01 -2.49 3.71
C VAL A 115 -6.21 -1.09 3.14
N VAL A 116 -5.17 -0.55 2.52
CA VAL A 116 -5.21 0.66 1.70
C VAL A 116 -5.01 0.25 0.24
N GLY A 117 -5.91 0.64 -0.64
CA GLY A 117 -5.87 0.23 -2.05
C GLY A 117 -6.47 1.26 -2.99
N ALA A 118 -6.27 1.08 -4.31
CA ALA A 118 -6.79 1.99 -5.32
C ALA A 118 -8.32 1.94 -5.40
N ALA A 119 -9.01 3.08 -5.23
CA ALA A 119 -10.46 3.17 -5.10
C ALA A 119 -11.25 2.68 -6.32
N ASN A 120 -10.64 2.71 -7.50
CA ASN A 120 -11.25 2.29 -8.76
C ASN A 120 -11.07 0.79 -9.08
N LEU A 121 -10.34 0.05 -8.24
CA LEU A 121 -10.04 -1.36 -8.43
C LEU A 121 -10.50 -2.19 -7.22
N LEU A 122 -10.77 -3.47 -7.42
CA LEU A 122 -10.87 -4.42 -6.32
C LEU A 122 -9.45 -4.81 -5.85
N PRO A 123 -9.19 -4.86 -4.54
CA PRO A 123 -10.16 -4.70 -3.44
C PRO A 123 -10.34 -3.25 -2.94
N GLY A 124 -9.67 -2.24 -3.46
CA GLY A 124 -9.71 -0.86 -2.98
C GLY A 124 -11.13 -0.24 -2.97
N SER A 125 -12.05 -0.74 -3.83
CA SER A 125 -13.46 -0.35 -3.88
C SER A 125 -14.37 -1.15 -2.92
N LEU A 126 -13.82 -2.09 -2.11
CA LEU A 126 -14.61 -2.88 -1.17
C LEU A 126 -14.94 -2.09 0.10
N PRO A 127 -16.10 -2.37 0.73
CA PRO A 127 -16.37 -1.90 2.08
C PRO A 127 -15.26 -2.34 3.04
N GLY A 128 -14.90 -1.47 4.00
CA GLY A 128 -13.84 -1.75 4.97
C GLY A 128 -12.42 -1.45 4.47
N VAL A 129 -12.21 -1.34 3.16
CA VAL A 129 -10.91 -0.95 2.58
C VAL A 129 -10.82 0.59 2.53
N ILE A 130 -9.64 1.13 2.79
CA ILE A 130 -9.34 2.54 2.60
C ILE A 130 -9.04 2.77 1.12
N GLY A 131 -10.08 3.14 0.37
CA GLY A 131 -9.99 3.39 -1.07
C GLY A 131 -9.37 4.75 -1.36
N VAL A 132 -8.33 4.76 -2.20
CA VAL A 132 -7.54 5.95 -2.52
C VAL A 132 -7.55 6.24 -4.01
N ALA A 133 -7.79 7.49 -4.37
CA ALA A 133 -7.63 8.03 -5.71
C ALA A 133 -6.47 9.04 -5.76
N SER A 134 -5.94 9.26 -6.95
CA SER A 134 -4.85 10.22 -7.16
C SER A 134 -5.38 11.65 -7.23
N ASP A 135 -4.68 12.56 -6.55
CA ASP A 135 -4.84 13.99 -6.72
C ASP A 135 -3.46 14.66 -6.85
N PRO A 136 -3.05 15.06 -8.07
CA PRO A 136 -1.75 15.71 -8.29
C PRO A 136 -1.58 17.04 -7.55
N ALA A 137 -2.67 17.70 -7.18
CA ALA A 137 -2.63 18.96 -6.41
C ALA A 137 -2.50 18.72 -4.90
N CYS A 138 -2.74 17.48 -4.44
CA CYS A 138 -2.65 17.14 -3.04
C CYS A 138 -1.18 17.11 -2.58
N PRO A 139 -0.82 17.79 -1.47
CA PRO A 139 0.49 17.64 -0.85
C PRO A 139 0.79 16.19 -0.45
N ARG A 140 2.06 15.78 -0.47
CA ARG A 140 2.44 14.40 -0.17
C ARG A 140 2.27 13.99 1.30
N ASP A 141 2.15 14.96 2.18
CA ASP A 141 1.96 14.80 3.62
C ASP A 141 0.52 15.08 4.10
N ALA A 142 -0.41 15.22 3.15
CA ALA A 142 -1.82 15.46 3.38
C ALA A 142 -2.72 14.59 2.49
N PHE A 143 -4.01 14.61 2.74
CA PHE A 143 -5.03 13.95 1.92
C PHE A 143 -6.37 14.67 2.04
N HIS A 144 -7.21 14.53 1.00
CA HIS A 144 -8.59 14.96 1.00
C HIS A 144 -9.53 13.75 1.18
N TYR A 145 -10.75 14.03 1.60
CA TYR A 145 -11.83 13.05 1.63
C TYR A 145 -13.07 13.62 0.95
N ARG A 146 -13.55 12.95 -0.09
CA ARG A 146 -14.73 13.37 -0.85
C ARG A 146 -15.53 12.14 -1.31
N ALA A 147 -16.85 12.17 -1.13
CA ALA A 147 -17.76 11.12 -1.60
C ALA A 147 -17.32 9.67 -1.28
N GLY A 148 -16.82 9.44 -0.08
CA GLY A 148 -16.43 8.09 0.36
C GLY A 148 -15.01 7.67 -0.03
N VAL A 149 -14.26 8.49 -0.78
CA VAL A 149 -12.92 8.20 -1.31
C VAL A 149 -11.90 9.16 -0.71
N PHE A 150 -10.74 8.63 -0.36
CA PHE A 150 -9.56 9.42 0.01
C PHE A 150 -8.77 9.79 -1.25
N TYR A 151 -8.22 10.99 -1.29
CA TYR A 151 -7.40 11.49 -2.38
C TYR A 151 -6.03 11.88 -1.85
N ALA A 152 -4.99 11.36 -2.47
CA ALA A 152 -3.61 11.59 -2.05
C ALA A 152 -2.68 11.84 -3.25
N SER A 153 -1.52 12.39 -2.97
CA SER A 153 -0.51 12.73 -3.99
C SER A 153 -0.03 11.48 -4.75
N PRO A 154 -0.01 11.51 -6.10
CA PRO A 154 0.49 10.41 -6.93
C PRO A 154 2.02 10.37 -7.05
N TYR A 155 2.75 11.16 -6.30
CA TYR A 155 4.20 11.28 -6.41
C TYR A 155 4.92 10.53 -5.28
N PRO A 156 5.98 9.72 -5.59
CA PRO A 156 6.80 9.07 -4.58
C PRO A 156 7.70 10.07 -3.85
N ARG A 157 8.54 9.55 -2.95
CA ARG A 157 9.58 10.36 -2.30
C ARG A 157 10.49 10.99 -3.36
N PRO A 158 10.77 12.30 -3.29
CA PRO A 158 11.65 12.99 -4.25
C PRO A 158 13.06 12.41 -4.24
N ILE A 159 13.66 12.32 -5.42
CA ILE A 159 15.06 11.93 -5.61
C ILE A 159 15.86 13.23 -5.83
N PRO A 160 16.89 13.52 -5.01
CA PRO A 160 17.72 14.71 -5.20
C PRO A 160 18.26 14.80 -6.63
N GLY A 161 18.11 15.97 -7.25
CA GLY A 161 18.56 16.23 -8.63
C GLY A 161 17.68 15.65 -9.75
N VAL A 162 16.60 14.93 -9.41
CA VAL A 162 15.65 14.40 -10.41
C VAL A 162 14.37 15.25 -10.40
N PRO A 163 14.01 15.89 -11.53
CA PRO A 163 12.73 16.61 -11.65
C PRO A 163 11.54 15.68 -11.39
N VAL A 164 10.48 16.19 -10.74
CA VAL A 164 9.26 15.42 -10.42
C VAL A 164 8.69 14.71 -11.64
N ALA A 165 8.66 15.38 -12.79
CA ALA A 165 8.13 14.81 -14.05
C ALA A 165 8.97 13.63 -14.59
N ARG A 166 10.20 13.43 -14.12
CA ARG A 166 11.09 12.33 -14.50
C ARG A 166 11.15 11.21 -13.44
N ASN A 167 10.52 11.42 -12.29
CA ASN A 167 10.36 10.39 -11.27
C ASN A 167 9.12 9.53 -11.60
N LEU A 168 8.98 8.39 -10.92
CA LEU A 168 7.78 7.58 -10.98
C LEU A 168 6.56 8.39 -10.54
N GLN A 169 5.38 8.05 -11.06
CA GLN A 169 4.12 8.66 -10.65
C GLN A 169 2.95 7.71 -10.93
N GLY A 170 1.84 7.88 -10.21
CA GLY A 170 0.63 7.10 -10.44
C GLY A 170 -0.17 6.80 -9.17
N SER A 171 -1.32 6.16 -9.36
CA SER A 171 -2.23 5.79 -8.26
C SER A 171 -1.56 4.92 -7.18
N SER A 172 -0.59 4.10 -7.56
CA SER A 172 0.19 3.30 -6.61
C SER A 172 0.88 4.16 -5.54
N PHE A 173 1.38 5.35 -5.93
CA PHE A 173 2.02 6.26 -4.98
C PHE A 173 1.02 7.07 -4.17
N ALA A 174 -0.19 7.32 -4.69
CA ALA A 174 -1.29 7.85 -3.88
C ALA A 174 -1.67 6.85 -2.77
N VAL A 175 -1.78 5.57 -3.10
CA VAL A 175 -1.99 4.48 -2.11
C VAL A 175 -0.86 4.45 -1.09
N ALA A 176 0.42 4.52 -1.52
CA ALA A 176 1.57 4.51 -0.64
C ALA A 176 1.62 5.71 0.31
N ASN A 177 1.39 6.92 -0.22
CA ASN A 177 1.31 8.13 0.60
C ASN A 177 0.20 8.02 1.63
N MET A 178 -1.00 7.58 1.22
CA MET A 178 -2.11 7.36 2.14
C MET A 178 -1.80 6.27 3.16
N THR A 179 -1.14 5.18 2.79
CA THR A 179 -0.72 4.13 3.73
C THR A 179 0.17 4.69 4.84
N GLY A 180 1.15 5.53 4.50
CA GLY A 180 1.98 6.19 5.50
C GLY A 180 1.19 7.14 6.40
N LEU A 181 0.20 7.87 5.85
CA LEU A 181 -0.66 8.77 6.62
C LEU A 181 -1.63 8.00 7.54
N VAL A 182 -2.21 6.90 7.05
CA VAL A 182 -2.99 5.96 7.88
C VAL A 182 -2.15 5.42 9.04
N ALA A 183 -0.93 5.01 8.76
CA ALA A 183 -0.01 4.50 9.78
C ALA A 183 0.28 5.53 10.88
N ARG A 184 0.43 6.82 10.53
CA ARG A 184 0.57 7.91 11.53
C ARG A 184 -0.64 8.01 12.43
N VAL A 185 -1.84 7.99 11.88
CA VAL A 185 -3.08 8.09 12.65
C VAL A 185 -3.26 6.86 13.53
N LEU A 186 -2.92 5.67 13.05
CA LEU A 186 -2.98 4.41 13.82
C LEU A 186 -2.06 4.38 15.05
N GLN A 187 -1.02 5.21 15.11
CA GLN A 187 -0.15 5.28 16.30
C GLN A 187 -0.86 5.84 17.52
N VAL A 188 -1.93 6.61 17.32
CA VAL A 188 -2.65 7.35 18.39
C VAL A 188 -4.15 7.08 18.39
N THR A 189 -4.66 6.28 17.45
CA THR A 189 -6.10 6.03 17.29
C THR A 189 -6.36 4.52 17.24
N PRO A 190 -7.35 4.00 17.98
CA PRO A 190 -7.78 2.62 17.86
C PRO A 190 -8.22 2.28 16.43
N ARG A 191 -7.95 1.05 15.98
CA ARG A 191 -8.31 0.59 14.65
C ARG A 191 -9.80 0.74 14.34
N SER A 192 -10.67 0.51 15.32
CA SER A 192 -12.12 0.65 15.19
C SER A 192 -12.58 2.07 14.82
N GLU A 193 -11.78 3.08 15.15
CA GLU A 193 -12.09 4.51 14.94
C GLU A 193 -11.27 5.12 13.80
N ILE A 194 -10.44 4.32 13.13
CA ILE A 194 -9.46 4.83 12.16
C ILE A 194 -10.11 5.59 11.01
N ARG A 195 -11.26 5.12 10.50
CA ARG A 195 -11.92 5.76 9.37
C ARG A 195 -12.46 7.14 9.71
N GLU A 196 -13.13 7.27 10.87
CA GLU A 196 -13.63 8.56 11.38
C GLU A 196 -12.48 9.52 11.66
N ALA A 197 -11.41 9.04 12.29
CA ALA A 197 -10.22 9.83 12.54
C ALA A 197 -9.57 10.33 11.24
N LEU A 198 -9.44 9.48 10.23
CA LEU A 198 -8.94 9.90 8.92
C LEU A 198 -9.84 10.96 8.27
N ILE A 199 -11.15 10.80 8.33
CA ILE A 199 -12.08 11.80 7.78
C ILE A 199 -11.91 13.14 8.51
N ALA A 200 -11.73 13.13 9.81
CA ALA A 200 -11.51 14.34 10.62
C ALA A 200 -10.16 15.01 10.31
N HIS A 201 -9.13 14.26 9.93
CA HIS A 201 -7.80 14.77 9.59
C HIS A 201 -7.66 15.19 8.12
N ALA A 202 -8.65 14.90 7.26
CA ALA A 202 -8.61 15.31 5.86
C ALA A 202 -8.58 16.84 5.74
N ILE A 203 -7.69 17.34 4.86
CA ILE A 203 -7.67 18.78 4.57
C ILE A 203 -8.94 19.18 3.81
N LYS A 204 -9.51 20.32 4.15
CA LYS A 204 -10.68 20.88 3.47
C LYS A 204 -10.26 21.40 2.10
N THR A 205 -11.00 21.07 1.08
CA THR A 205 -10.89 21.62 -0.28
C THR A 205 -11.65 22.91 -0.40
#